data_94f8d1d278962a3d012122400963b062
#
_entry.id   94f8d1d278962a3d012122400963b062
#
_cell.length_a   1.000
_cell.length_b   1.000
_cell.length_c   1.000
_cell.angle_alpha   90.00
_cell.angle_beta   90.00
_cell.angle_gamma   90.00
#
_symmetry.space_group_name_H-M   'P 1'
#
loop_
_entity.id
_entity.type
_entity.pdbx_description
1 polymer ?
#
loop_
_entity_poly.entity_id
_entity_poly.type
_entity_poly.pdbx_seq_one_letter_code
_entity_poly.pdbx_strand_id
1 'polypeptide(L)'
;PLPGQTVKIVASTPEYGTASAEDKIPSKTEIKGLRIIPRKEATGNGGTLVDGDGNISYIEENDVLIYQITFQDTPGKSNYYSLQIWGDDDHLGVLLDFSVDPVFTQQQGILDEVFGSSMVNWRGRVFSDELFDGKEYTLQVKEQLRSDTKYYTKRHIRLYSLSEPYYQYLLSLQNIENEGIMGGLTNVGLAEPVRIYSNVEGGTGIAGGCHWFESLVDIKDLIK
;
A
#
# COMPACT_ATOMS: atom_id res chain seq x y z
N PRO A 1 -17.59 -4.36 17.28
CA PRO A 1 -18.22 -3.06 17.05
C PRO A 1 -18.76 -2.98 15.62
N LEU A 2 -19.86 -2.24 15.45
CA LEU A 2 -20.51 -2.04 14.14
C LEU A 2 -19.95 -0.78 13.46
N PRO A 3 -20.05 -0.69 12.11
CA PRO A 3 -19.70 0.52 11.39
C PRO A 3 -20.39 1.75 11.97
N GLY A 4 -19.64 2.85 12.09
CA GLY A 4 -20.13 4.10 12.66
C GLY A 4 -20.13 4.19 14.19
N GLN A 5 -19.86 3.09 14.89
CA GLN A 5 -19.71 3.13 16.35
C GLN A 5 -18.36 3.72 16.74
N THR A 6 -18.38 4.55 17.80
CA THR A 6 -17.15 5.00 18.47
C THR A 6 -16.76 3.97 19.54
N VAL A 7 -15.50 3.60 19.56
CA VAL A 7 -14.89 2.71 20.55
C VAL A 7 -13.88 3.53 21.34
N LYS A 8 -14.02 3.53 22.67
CA LYS A 8 -13.06 4.14 23.58
C LYS A 8 -12.30 3.05 24.33
N ILE A 9 -10.97 3.17 24.33
CA ILE A 9 -10.05 2.31 25.08
C ILE A 9 -9.46 3.15 26.20
N VAL A 10 -9.46 2.61 27.42
CA VAL A 10 -8.86 3.26 28.60
C VAL A 10 -7.97 2.24 29.29
N ALA A 11 -6.72 2.62 29.52
CA ALA A 11 -5.75 1.84 30.28
C ALA A 11 -5.29 2.67 31.48
N SER A 12 -5.32 2.08 32.68
CA SER A 12 -4.89 2.74 33.91
C SER A 12 -3.93 1.87 34.69
N THR A 13 -2.88 2.47 35.19
CA THR A 13 -1.95 1.83 36.11
C THR A 13 -1.67 2.76 37.31
N PRO A 14 -1.40 2.22 38.53
CA PRO A 14 -1.04 3.03 39.67
C PRO A 14 0.22 3.88 39.47
N GLU A 15 1.17 3.38 38.68
CA GLU A 15 2.49 3.99 38.50
C GLU A 15 2.50 5.07 37.40
N TYR A 16 1.80 4.82 36.28
CA TYR A 16 1.88 5.65 35.07
C TYR A 16 0.60 6.45 34.81
N GLY A 17 -0.41 6.32 35.66
CA GLY A 17 -1.67 7.04 35.50
C GLY A 17 -2.61 6.40 34.47
N THR A 18 -3.37 7.24 33.76
CA THR A 18 -4.38 6.81 32.79
C THR A 18 -4.08 7.33 31.42
N ALA A 19 -4.11 6.42 30.45
CA ALA A 19 -4.08 6.73 29.03
C ALA A 19 -5.41 6.34 28.38
N SER A 20 -5.91 7.12 27.43
CA SER A 20 -7.12 6.80 26.69
C SER A 20 -7.03 7.21 25.23
N ALA A 21 -7.75 6.47 24.40
CA ALA A 21 -7.94 6.81 22.99
C ALA A 21 -9.35 6.43 22.55
N GLU A 22 -9.89 7.13 21.58
CA GLU A 22 -11.15 6.77 20.95
C GLU A 22 -11.02 6.84 19.42
N ASP A 23 -11.80 6.01 18.75
CA ASP A 23 -11.88 6.00 17.30
C ASP A 23 -13.25 5.50 16.82
N LYS A 24 -13.61 5.90 15.61
CA LYS A 24 -14.87 5.53 14.97
C LYS A 24 -14.62 4.45 13.93
N ILE A 25 -15.37 3.35 14.05
CA ILE A 25 -15.27 2.24 13.08
C ILE A 25 -15.77 2.70 11.71
N PRO A 26 -14.95 2.64 10.64
CA PRO A 26 -15.38 3.03 9.30
C PRO A 26 -16.41 2.08 8.71
N SER A 27 -17.11 2.53 7.68
CA SER A 27 -17.97 1.65 6.87
C SER A 27 -17.11 0.70 6.04
N LYS A 28 -17.62 -0.50 5.78
CA LYS A 28 -16.96 -1.47 4.90
C LYS A 28 -17.13 -1.04 3.45
N THR A 29 -16.05 -1.09 2.69
CA THR A 29 -16.06 -0.95 1.22
C THR A 29 -15.76 -2.31 0.61
N GLU A 30 -16.55 -2.73 -0.38
CA GLU A 30 -16.42 -4.03 -1.04
C GLU A 30 -15.80 -3.87 -2.43
N ILE A 31 -14.99 -4.84 -2.82
CA ILE A 31 -14.49 -4.95 -4.19
C ILE A 31 -15.66 -5.41 -5.07
N LYS A 32 -16.08 -4.57 -6.02
CA LYS A 32 -17.15 -4.85 -6.97
C LYS A 32 -16.65 -5.58 -8.22
N GLY A 33 -15.42 -5.30 -8.60
CA GLY A 33 -14.79 -5.90 -9.78
C GLY A 33 -13.31 -6.13 -9.56
N LEU A 34 -12.83 -7.27 -10.05
CA LEU A 34 -11.42 -7.63 -10.02
C LEU A 34 -11.04 -8.22 -11.38
N ARG A 35 -10.04 -7.62 -12.02
CA ARG A 35 -9.44 -8.12 -13.26
C ARG A 35 -7.94 -8.18 -13.11
N ILE A 36 -7.33 -9.28 -13.53
CA ILE A 36 -5.87 -9.46 -13.52
C ILE A 36 -5.43 -9.69 -14.96
N ILE A 37 -4.48 -8.89 -15.41
CA ILE A 37 -4.02 -8.88 -16.80
C ILE A 37 -2.54 -9.25 -16.81
N PRO A 38 -2.16 -10.42 -17.35
CA PRO A 38 -0.77 -10.78 -17.52
C PRO A 38 -0.15 -9.95 -18.66
N ARG A 39 1.08 -9.50 -18.45
CA ARG A 39 1.89 -8.80 -19.45
C ARG A 39 3.34 -9.21 -19.34
N LYS A 40 4.09 -8.93 -20.40
CA LYS A 40 5.56 -8.96 -20.42
C LYS A 40 6.07 -7.54 -20.53
N GLU A 41 6.99 -7.17 -19.65
CA GLU A 41 7.63 -5.86 -19.67
C GLU A 41 9.16 -6.03 -19.79
N ALA A 42 9.78 -5.22 -20.63
CA ALA A 42 11.23 -5.18 -20.74
C ALA A 42 11.84 -4.73 -19.39
N THR A 43 12.86 -5.43 -18.92
CA THR A 43 13.61 -4.98 -17.74
C THR A 43 14.42 -3.75 -18.10
N GLY A 44 14.28 -2.66 -17.34
CA GLY A 44 15.06 -1.43 -17.54
C GLY A 44 16.58 -1.62 -17.37
N ASN A 45 17.02 -2.77 -16.86
CA ASN A 45 18.41 -3.17 -16.71
C ASN A 45 18.84 -4.22 -17.76
N GLY A 46 17.97 -4.58 -18.70
CA GLY A 46 18.31 -5.43 -19.82
C GLY A 46 19.33 -4.71 -20.69
N GLY A 47 20.62 -4.95 -20.46
CA GLY A 47 21.66 -4.45 -21.31
C GLY A 47 21.44 -4.96 -22.73
N THR A 48 21.25 -4.06 -23.67
CA THR A 48 21.29 -4.37 -25.10
C THR A 48 22.70 -4.88 -25.40
N LEU A 49 22.87 -6.20 -25.46
CA LEU A 49 24.10 -6.77 -26.00
C LEU A 49 23.99 -6.66 -27.51
N VAL A 50 24.70 -5.70 -28.06
CA VAL A 50 24.93 -5.64 -29.51
C VAL A 50 26.13 -6.53 -29.76
N ASP A 51 25.96 -7.62 -30.52
CA ASP A 51 27.08 -8.44 -30.94
C ASP A 51 27.95 -7.69 -31.94
N GLY A 52 29.13 -8.25 -32.29
CA GLY A 52 30.07 -7.61 -33.20
C GLY A 52 29.52 -7.39 -34.63
N ASP A 53 28.38 -7.97 -34.96
CA ASP A 53 27.67 -7.89 -36.24
C ASP A 53 26.46 -6.94 -36.17
N GLY A 54 26.22 -6.31 -35.01
CA GLY A 54 25.13 -5.33 -34.78
C GLY A 54 23.77 -5.97 -34.46
N ASN A 55 23.69 -7.28 -34.16
CA ASN A 55 22.46 -7.92 -33.77
C ASN A 55 22.16 -7.64 -32.32
N ILE A 56 20.91 -7.24 -32.04
CA ILE A 56 20.41 -7.00 -30.69
C ILE A 56 19.95 -8.34 -30.12
N SER A 57 20.66 -8.88 -29.15
CA SER A 57 20.26 -10.06 -28.43
C SER A 57 20.00 -9.72 -26.96
N TYR A 58 18.85 -10.15 -26.47
CA TYR A 58 18.32 -10.12 -25.12
C TYR A 58 17.79 -8.77 -24.60
N ILE A 59 16.48 -8.57 -24.80
CA ILE A 59 15.65 -7.85 -23.84
C ILE A 59 15.20 -8.92 -22.84
N GLU A 60 15.71 -8.90 -21.62
CA GLU A 60 15.11 -9.69 -20.54
C GLU A 60 13.70 -9.13 -20.29
N GLU A 61 12.68 -9.95 -20.49
CA GLU A 61 11.30 -9.62 -20.20
C GLU A 61 10.92 -10.20 -18.85
N ASN A 62 10.35 -9.37 -18.00
CA ASN A 62 9.71 -9.84 -16.78
C ASN A 62 8.22 -10.10 -17.03
N ASP A 63 7.74 -11.21 -16.50
CA ASP A 63 6.31 -11.45 -16.42
C ASP A 63 5.72 -10.55 -15.32
N VAL A 64 4.71 -9.78 -15.65
CA VAL A 64 4.01 -8.89 -14.71
C VAL A 64 2.51 -9.15 -14.74
N LEU A 65 1.86 -8.90 -13.61
CA LEU A 65 0.40 -8.92 -13.48
C LEU A 65 -0.09 -7.51 -13.15
N ILE A 66 -1.05 -7.02 -13.93
CA ILE A 66 -1.74 -5.76 -13.64
C ILE A 66 -3.06 -6.09 -12.98
N TYR A 67 -3.21 -5.70 -11.72
CA TYR A 67 -4.46 -5.79 -10.97
C TYR A 67 -5.29 -4.54 -11.22
N GLN A 68 -6.55 -4.74 -11.61
CA GLN A 68 -7.58 -3.70 -11.71
C GLN A 68 -8.65 -4.02 -10.69
N ILE A 69 -8.75 -3.20 -9.65
CA ILE A 69 -9.60 -3.44 -8.48
C ILE A 69 -10.64 -2.33 -8.43
N THR A 70 -11.90 -2.65 -8.74
CA THR A 70 -12.99 -1.68 -8.81
C THR A 70 -13.80 -1.71 -7.52
N PHE A 71 -14.05 -0.55 -6.93
CA PHE A 71 -14.89 -0.37 -5.76
C PHE A 71 -15.65 0.97 -5.83
N GLN A 72 -16.68 1.11 -4.99
CA GLN A 72 -17.46 2.35 -4.88
C GLN A 72 -17.10 3.09 -3.61
N ASP A 73 -16.73 4.33 -3.74
CA ASP A 73 -16.54 5.22 -2.61
C ASP A 73 -17.85 5.82 -2.10
N THR A 74 -17.87 6.21 -0.80
CA THR A 74 -19.03 6.83 -0.15
C THR A 74 -18.91 8.34 -0.21
N PRO A 75 -19.85 9.07 -0.86
CA PRO A 75 -19.74 10.51 -1.07
C PRO A 75 -19.86 11.34 0.22
N GLY A 76 -19.27 12.54 0.15
CA GLY A 76 -19.54 13.63 1.08
C GLY A 76 -18.82 13.56 2.42
N LYS A 77 -17.80 12.73 2.52
CA LYS A 77 -16.85 12.68 3.65
C LYS A 77 -15.53 12.11 3.16
N SER A 78 -14.45 12.48 3.80
CA SER A 78 -13.15 11.88 3.51
C SER A 78 -13.14 10.41 3.92
N ASN A 79 -12.77 9.55 2.99
CA ASN A 79 -12.59 8.12 3.20
C ASN A 79 -11.13 7.74 2.99
N TYR A 80 -10.67 6.78 3.80
CA TYR A 80 -9.28 6.34 3.82
C TYR A 80 -9.21 4.85 3.61
N TYR A 81 -8.25 4.42 2.82
CA TYR A 81 -8.13 3.05 2.35
C TYR A 81 -6.72 2.52 2.50
N SER A 82 -6.59 1.20 2.49
CA SER A 82 -5.33 0.51 2.24
C SER A 82 -5.56 -0.70 1.36
N LEU A 83 -4.64 -0.94 0.44
CA LEU A 83 -4.62 -2.16 -0.37
C LEU A 83 -3.42 -3.02 0.02
N GLN A 84 -3.69 -4.32 0.21
CA GLN A 84 -2.67 -5.34 0.41
C GLN A 84 -2.89 -6.49 -0.57
N ILE A 85 -1.80 -7.00 -1.14
CA ILE A 85 -1.79 -8.21 -1.98
C ILE A 85 -0.64 -9.10 -1.51
N TRP A 86 -0.94 -10.37 -1.24
CA TRP A 86 0.09 -11.36 -0.84
C TRP A 86 -0.24 -12.75 -1.39
N GLY A 87 0.77 -13.62 -1.42
CA GLY A 87 0.64 -15.03 -1.82
C GLY A 87 0.21 -15.94 -0.66
N ASP A 88 -0.03 -17.22 -0.95
CA ASP A 88 -0.37 -18.24 0.06
C ASP A 88 0.72 -18.45 1.12
N ASP A 89 1.96 -18.11 0.81
CA ASP A 89 3.07 -18.15 1.75
C ASP A 89 3.30 -16.76 2.32
N ASP A 90 2.91 -16.56 3.58
CA ASP A 90 3.10 -15.30 4.32
C ASP A 90 4.57 -14.84 4.40
N HIS A 91 5.52 -15.71 4.06
CA HIS A 91 6.96 -15.44 4.13
C HIS A 91 7.53 -14.85 2.84
N LEU A 92 6.84 -15.03 1.70
CA LEU A 92 7.26 -14.48 0.42
C LEU A 92 6.35 -13.32 0.04
N GLY A 93 6.83 -12.12 0.32
CA GLY A 93 6.15 -10.90 -0.11
C GLY A 93 6.05 -10.83 -1.64
N VAL A 94 4.89 -10.44 -2.13
CA VAL A 94 4.65 -10.14 -3.53
C VAL A 94 5.29 -8.79 -3.86
N LEU A 95 6.02 -8.70 -4.96
CA LEU A 95 6.69 -7.48 -5.39
C LEU A 95 5.69 -6.57 -6.10
N LEU A 96 5.16 -5.57 -5.38
CA LEU A 96 4.13 -4.66 -5.88
C LEU A 96 4.70 -3.29 -6.24
N ASP A 97 4.30 -2.78 -7.39
CA ASP A 97 4.54 -1.42 -7.83
C ASP A 97 3.20 -0.65 -7.82
N PHE A 98 3.10 0.29 -6.90
CA PHE A 98 1.94 1.15 -6.71
C PHE A 98 2.03 2.45 -7.54
N SER A 99 3.19 2.76 -8.15
CA SER A 99 3.40 3.98 -8.91
C SER A 99 2.58 4.07 -10.20
N VAL A 100 1.98 2.95 -10.61
CA VAL A 100 1.13 2.86 -11.81
C VAL A 100 -0.24 3.52 -11.64
N ASP A 101 -0.61 3.89 -10.40
CA ASP A 101 -1.89 4.55 -10.11
C ASP A 101 -1.66 5.94 -9.50
N PRO A 102 -2.32 6.99 -10.03
CA PRO A 102 -2.15 8.36 -9.56
C PRO A 102 -2.53 8.57 -8.10
N VAL A 103 -3.40 7.75 -7.53
CA VAL A 103 -3.81 7.86 -6.13
C VAL A 103 -2.64 7.66 -5.15
N PHE A 104 -1.63 6.92 -5.54
CA PHE A 104 -0.43 6.71 -4.73
C PHE A 104 0.68 7.72 -5.02
N THR A 105 0.73 8.25 -6.25
CA THR A 105 1.80 9.19 -6.66
C THR A 105 1.53 10.63 -6.24
N GLN A 106 0.26 11.04 -6.12
CA GLN A 106 -0.06 12.40 -5.68
C GLN A 106 0.28 12.69 -4.21
N GLN A 107 0.36 11.65 -3.38
CA GLN A 107 0.76 11.77 -1.97
C GLN A 107 2.28 11.77 -1.79
N GLN A 108 3.02 11.55 -2.88
CA GLN A 108 4.48 11.59 -2.85
C GLN A 108 4.96 13.03 -3.06
N GLY A 109 5.88 13.47 -2.22
CA GLY A 109 6.54 14.75 -2.42
C GLY A 109 7.41 14.75 -3.68
N ILE A 110 7.69 15.93 -4.25
CA ILE A 110 8.57 16.11 -5.42
C ILE A 110 9.94 15.41 -5.26
N LEU A 111 10.40 15.23 -4.03
CA LEU A 111 11.66 14.56 -3.72
C LEU A 111 11.60 13.04 -3.96
N ASP A 112 10.44 12.41 -3.73
CA ASP A 112 10.26 10.98 -3.99
C ASP A 112 10.27 10.67 -5.49
N GLU A 113 9.76 11.60 -6.30
CA GLU A 113 9.78 11.50 -7.76
C GLU A 113 11.22 11.62 -8.31
N VAL A 114 12.04 12.49 -7.73
CA VAL A 114 13.43 12.75 -8.17
C VAL A 114 14.39 11.65 -7.72
N PHE A 115 14.19 11.08 -6.54
CA PHE A 115 15.12 10.11 -5.95
C PHE A 115 14.65 8.66 -6.05
N GLY A 116 13.50 8.43 -6.70
CA GLY A 116 13.04 7.10 -7.08
C GLY A 116 12.91 6.16 -5.88
N SER A 117 11.99 6.41 -4.99
CA SER A 117 11.61 5.39 -4.02
C SER A 117 10.96 4.24 -4.76
N SER A 118 11.75 3.24 -5.06
CA SER A 118 11.27 1.96 -5.59
C SER A 118 10.32 1.35 -4.57
N MET A 119 9.03 1.38 -4.89
CA MET A 119 7.98 1.07 -3.93
C MET A 119 7.60 -0.36 -3.92
N VAL A 120 8.47 -1.15 -3.39
CA VAL A 120 8.17 -2.52 -3.05
C VAL A 120 7.77 -2.55 -1.59
N ASN A 121 6.47 -2.61 -1.32
CA ASN A 121 6.00 -2.73 0.05
C ASN A 121 5.07 -3.93 0.20
N TRP A 122 5.53 -4.92 0.97
CA TRP A 122 4.77 -6.11 1.31
C TRP A 122 3.61 -5.84 2.29
N ARG A 123 3.59 -4.66 2.94
CA ARG A 123 2.56 -4.26 3.91
C ARG A 123 1.37 -3.54 3.29
N GLY A 124 1.41 -3.27 1.98
CA GLY A 124 0.40 -2.50 1.29
C GLY A 124 0.59 -1.00 1.41
N ARG A 125 -0.23 -0.24 0.69
CA ARG A 125 -0.21 1.22 0.66
C ARG A 125 -1.53 1.78 1.14
N VAL A 126 -1.45 2.92 1.87
CA VAL A 126 -2.62 3.71 2.24
C VAL A 126 -2.86 4.82 1.22
N PHE A 127 -4.12 5.21 1.05
CA PHE A 127 -4.55 6.30 0.16
C PHE A 127 -5.88 6.90 0.63
N SER A 128 -6.19 8.12 0.16
CA SER A 128 -7.45 8.81 0.41
C SER A 128 -8.30 8.83 -0.86
N ASP A 129 -9.58 9.23 -0.72
CA ASP A 129 -10.54 9.38 -1.80
C ASP A 129 -10.48 10.72 -2.53
N GLU A 130 -9.49 11.57 -2.26
CA GLU A 130 -9.40 12.93 -2.81
C GLU A 130 -9.59 13.01 -4.33
N LEU A 131 -9.17 11.97 -5.08
CA LEU A 131 -9.32 11.90 -6.53
C LEU A 131 -10.68 11.40 -7.00
N PHE A 132 -11.45 10.73 -6.13
CA PHE A 132 -12.64 9.99 -6.57
C PHE A 132 -13.81 10.04 -5.57
N ASP A 133 -13.85 11.04 -4.66
CA ASP A 133 -14.94 11.20 -3.67
C ASP A 133 -16.32 10.93 -4.27
N GLY A 134 -17.00 9.94 -3.71
CA GLY A 134 -18.34 9.48 -4.10
C GLY A 134 -18.43 8.74 -5.42
N LYS A 135 -17.33 8.43 -6.08
CA LYS A 135 -17.32 7.77 -7.40
C LYS A 135 -16.91 6.31 -7.30
N GLU A 136 -17.26 5.57 -8.34
CA GLU A 136 -16.63 4.27 -8.59
C GLU A 136 -15.20 4.52 -9.09
N TYR A 137 -14.25 3.81 -8.49
CA TYR A 137 -12.83 3.91 -8.82
C TYR A 137 -12.26 2.53 -9.16
N THR A 138 -11.37 2.49 -10.15
CA THR A 138 -10.61 1.28 -10.50
C THR A 138 -9.14 1.51 -10.22
N LEU A 139 -8.73 1.03 -9.07
CA LEU A 139 -7.34 1.07 -8.61
C LEU A 139 -6.48 0.13 -9.43
N GLN A 140 -5.28 0.57 -9.81
CA GLN A 140 -4.31 -0.23 -10.52
C GLN A 140 -3.06 -0.48 -9.69
N VAL A 141 -2.60 -1.74 -9.67
CA VAL A 141 -1.32 -2.12 -9.06
C VAL A 141 -0.65 -3.16 -9.95
N LYS A 142 0.66 -3.06 -10.07
CA LYS A 142 1.46 -4.00 -10.84
C LYS A 142 2.23 -4.93 -9.90
N GLU A 143 2.18 -6.23 -10.15
CA GLU A 143 3.03 -7.24 -9.52
C GLU A 143 4.11 -7.67 -10.51
N GLN A 144 5.36 -7.62 -10.09
CA GLN A 144 6.45 -8.27 -10.81
C GLN A 144 6.57 -9.72 -10.34
N LEU A 145 6.34 -10.66 -11.26
CA LEU A 145 6.47 -12.08 -10.96
C LEU A 145 7.94 -12.46 -10.86
N ARG A 146 8.31 -13.02 -9.73
CA ARG A 146 9.66 -13.56 -9.49
C ARG A 146 9.65 -15.08 -9.70
N SER A 147 10.80 -15.62 -10.06
CA SER A 147 10.95 -17.08 -10.28
C SER A 147 10.61 -17.89 -9.02
N ASP A 148 10.86 -17.37 -7.83
CA ASP A 148 10.55 -17.98 -6.54
C ASP A 148 9.06 -17.87 -6.16
N THR A 149 8.33 -16.86 -6.65
CA THR A 149 6.91 -16.66 -6.37
C THR A 149 5.97 -17.31 -7.39
N LYS A 150 6.48 -17.77 -8.54
CA LYS A 150 5.69 -18.45 -9.60
C LYS A 150 5.01 -19.75 -9.12
N TYR A 151 5.55 -20.39 -8.09
CA TYR A 151 4.97 -21.62 -7.54
C TYR A 151 3.75 -21.38 -6.66
N TYR A 152 3.58 -20.18 -6.15
CA TYR A 152 2.44 -19.79 -5.30
C TYR A 152 1.40 -19.12 -6.17
N THR A 153 0.39 -19.87 -6.59
CA THR A 153 -0.58 -19.40 -7.59
C THR A 153 -1.74 -18.63 -7.00
N LYS A 154 -1.94 -18.66 -5.70
CA LYS A 154 -3.02 -17.93 -5.07
C LYS A 154 -2.57 -16.55 -4.61
N ARG A 155 -3.48 -15.58 -4.75
CA ARG A 155 -3.30 -14.20 -4.27
C ARG A 155 -4.48 -13.80 -3.42
N HIS A 156 -4.18 -13.35 -2.23
CA HIS A 156 -5.11 -12.67 -1.35
C HIS A 156 -5.06 -11.18 -1.66
N ILE A 157 -6.19 -10.59 -1.96
CA ILE A 157 -6.33 -9.17 -2.29
C ILE A 157 -7.28 -8.59 -1.26
N ARG A 158 -6.76 -7.73 -0.39
CA ARG A 158 -7.54 -7.15 0.71
C ARG A 158 -7.59 -5.63 0.58
N LEU A 159 -8.81 -5.11 0.49
CA LEU A 159 -9.10 -3.68 0.56
C LEU A 159 -9.60 -3.34 1.97
N TYR A 160 -8.88 -2.47 2.64
CA TYR A 160 -9.26 -1.93 3.95
C TYR A 160 -9.96 -0.59 3.79
N SER A 161 -11.01 -0.37 4.55
CA SER A 161 -11.52 0.95 4.91
C SER A 161 -10.92 1.30 6.28
N LEU A 162 -10.29 2.45 6.39
CA LEU A 162 -9.57 2.89 7.57
C LEU A 162 -10.28 4.06 8.24
N SER A 163 -10.19 4.15 9.56
CA SER A 163 -10.47 5.41 10.24
C SER A 163 -9.36 6.43 9.95
N GLU A 164 -9.67 7.71 10.09
CA GLU A 164 -8.69 8.77 9.91
C GLU A 164 -7.46 8.62 10.83
N PRO A 165 -7.60 8.38 12.15
CA PRO A 165 -6.45 8.15 13.01
C PRO A 165 -5.58 6.98 12.57
N TYR A 166 -6.19 5.87 12.12
CA TYR A 166 -5.45 4.72 11.67
C TYR A 166 -4.71 4.97 10.35
N TYR A 167 -5.36 5.69 9.43
CA TYR A 167 -4.73 6.16 8.19
C TYR A 167 -3.51 7.03 8.47
N GLN A 168 -3.63 8.05 9.33
CA GLN A 168 -2.52 8.95 9.68
C GLN A 168 -1.35 8.20 10.32
N TYR A 169 -1.65 7.22 11.17
CA TYR A 169 -0.62 6.37 11.75
C TYR A 169 0.13 5.56 10.69
N LEU A 170 -0.60 4.85 9.82
CA LEU A 170 0.00 4.05 8.74
C LEU A 170 0.77 4.93 7.75
N LEU A 171 0.26 6.12 7.41
CA LEU A 171 0.93 7.09 6.56
C LEU A 171 2.25 7.56 7.19
N SER A 172 2.25 7.84 8.50
CA SER A 172 3.48 8.22 9.21
C SER A 172 4.53 7.11 9.21
N LEU A 173 4.12 5.84 9.30
CA LEU A 173 5.03 4.69 9.17
C LEU A 173 5.59 4.58 7.75
N GLN A 174 4.76 4.74 6.72
CA GLN A 174 5.22 4.72 5.32
C GLN A 174 6.23 5.84 5.04
N ASN A 175 6.00 7.03 5.60
CA ASN A 175 6.93 8.14 5.45
C ASN A 175 8.30 7.85 6.09
N ILE A 176 8.34 7.17 7.24
CA ILE A 176 9.59 6.72 7.86
C ILE A 176 10.31 5.67 7.00
N GLU A 177 9.57 4.68 6.46
CA GLU A 177 10.16 3.65 5.61
C GLU A 177 10.75 4.23 4.31
N ASN A 178 10.19 5.33 3.80
CA ASN A 178 10.66 6.03 2.61
C ASN A 178 11.78 7.05 2.89
N GLU A 179 12.21 7.23 4.14
CA GLU A 179 13.21 8.22 4.57
C GLU A 179 14.65 7.99 4.10
N GLY A 180 14.93 7.21 3.05
CA GLY A 180 16.29 6.91 2.58
C GLY A 180 17.26 8.12 2.61
N ILE A 181 17.04 9.16 1.81
CA ILE A 181 17.86 10.38 1.76
C ILE A 181 17.46 11.38 2.85
N MET A 182 16.16 11.51 3.13
CA MET A 182 15.66 12.41 4.18
C MET A 182 16.13 11.97 5.57
N GLY A 183 16.26 10.67 5.85
CA GLY A 183 16.88 10.16 7.07
C GLY A 183 18.34 10.60 7.22
N GLY A 184 19.08 10.67 6.13
CA GLY A 184 20.42 11.27 6.12
C GLY A 184 20.43 12.75 6.49
N LEU A 185 19.51 13.55 5.96
CA LEU A 185 19.36 14.98 6.28
C LEU A 185 18.91 15.20 7.72
N THR A 186 18.02 14.38 8.24
CA THR A 186 17.58 14.40 9.64
C THR A 186 18.75 14.11 10.58
N ASN A 187 19.59 13.12 10.27
CA ASN A 187 20.76 12.78 11.08
C ASN A 187 21.81 13.89 11.18
N VAL A 188 21.89 14.76 10.18
CA VAL A 188 22.77 15.94 10.18
C VAL A 188 22.07 17.24 10.61
N GLY A 189 20.82 17.15 11.08
CA GLY A 189 20.06 18.28 11.60
C GLY A 189 19.50 19.24 10.53
N LEU A 190 19.43 18.81 9.26
CA LEU A 190 18.92 19.62 8.15
C LEU A 190 17.45 19.37 7.82
N ALA A 191 16.83 18.37 8.46
CA ALA A 191 15.40 18.09 8.36
C ALA A 191 14.81 17.70 9.74
N GLU A 192 13.53 17.94 9.93
CA GLU A 192 12.83 17.48 11.14
C GLU A 192 12.55 15.97 11.05
N PRO A 193 12.71 15.22 12.17
CA PRO A 193 12.33 13.81 12.22
C PRO A 193 10.84 13.62 11.95
N VAL A 194 10.50 12.62 11.12
CA VAL A 194 9.10 12.22 10.95
C VAL A 194 8.58 11.69 12.29
N ARG A 195 7.46 12.23 12.74
CA ARG A 195 6.80 11.79 13.98
C ARG A 195 5.74 10.75 13.64
N ILE A 196 5.76 9.63 14.35
CA ILE A 196 4.68 8.65 14.29
C ILE A 196 3.43 9.29 14.91
N TYR A 197 2.32 9.24 14.15
CA TYR A 197 1.04 9.74 14.62
C TYR A 197 0.53 8.93 15.81
N SER A 198 -0.08 9.63 16.77
CA SER A 198 -0.71 9.04 17.96
C SER A 198 -2.02 9.76 18.26
N ASN A 199 -3.08 9.01 18.59
CA ASN A 199 -4.33 9.53 19.09
C ASN A 199 -4.57 9.18 20.58
N VAL A 200 -3.53 8.77 21.30
CA VAL A 200 -3.60 8.40 22.70
C VAL A 200 -3.34 9.62 23.58
N GLU A 201 -4.31 10.00 24.40
CA GLU A 201 -4.18 10.99 25.47
C GLU A 201 -3.53 10.35 26.70
N GLY A 202 -2.56 11.02 27.30
CA GLY A 202 -1.81 10.51 28.47
C GLY A 202 -0.80 9.42 28.15
N GLY A 203 -0.46 9.23 26.86
CA GLY A 203 0.51 8.24 26.41
C GLY A 203 0.81 8.36 24.93
N THR A 204 1.41 7.34 24.34
CA THR A 204 1.66 7.23 22.91
C THR A 204 1.13 5.90 22.38
N GLY A 205 0.65 5.90 21.12
CA GLY A 205 0.11 4.72 20.46
C GLY A 205 -1.06 5.04 19.54
N ILE A 206 -1.76 4.03 19.11
CA ILE A 206 -2.91 4.16 18.22
C ILE A 206 -4.07 3.27 18.65
N ALA A 207 -5.26 3.85 18.73
CA ALA A 207 -6.52 3.12 18.63
C ALA A 207 -7.08 3.40 17.25
N GLY A 208 -7.01 2.42 16.35
CA GLY A 208 -7.38 2.57 14.96
C GLY A 208 -8.47 1.58 14.55
N GLY A 209 -9.55 2.09 13.95
CA GLY A 209 -10.65 1.30 13.41
C GLY A 209 -10.40 0.94 11.95
N CYS A 210 -10.73 -0.30 11.58
CA CYS A 210 -10.77 -0.69 10.16
C CYS A 210 -11.84 -1.74 9.89
N HIS A 211 -12.28 -1.79 8.64
CA HIS A 211 -12.95 -2.92 8.03
C HIS A 211 -12.17 -3.37 6.80
N TRP A 212 -12.33 -4.62 6.39
CA TRP A 212 -11.73 -5.11 5.16
C TRP A 212 -12.69 -6.00 4.37
N PHE A 213 -12.45 -6.02 3.07
CA PHE A 213 -12.99 -6.99 2.13
C PHE A 213 -11.82 -7.75 1.52
N GLU A 214 -11.94 -9.08 1.39
CA GLU A 214 -10.89 -9.92 0.84
C GLU A 214 -11.44 -10.73 -0.34
N SER A 215 -10.63 -10.78 -1.41
CA SER A 215 -10.82 -11.68 -2.54
C SER A 215 -9.62 -12.62 -2.62
N LEU A 216 -9.90 -13.92 -2.79
CA LEU A 216 -8.89 -14.93 -3.08
C LEU A 216 -9.00 -15.31 -4.55
N VAL A 217 -7.88 -15.22 -5.29
CA VAL A 217 -7.81 -15.57 -6.71
C VAL A 217 -6.67 -16.55 -6.98
N ASP A 218 -6.88 -17.44 -7.94
CA ASP A 218 -5.83 -18.33 -8.45
C ASP A 218 -5.33 -17.78 -9.79
N ILE A 219 -4.03 -17.46 -9.84
CA ILE A 219 -3.36 -16.91 -11.02
C ILE A 219 -2.68 -17.96 -11.89
N LYS A 220 -2.85 -19.25 -11.58
CA LYS A 220 -2.19 -20.37 -12.25
C LYS A 220 -2.31 -20.33 -13.78
N ASP A 221 -3.47 -19.96 -14.30
CA ASP A 221 -3.71 -19.90 -15.74
C ASP A 221 -3.14 -18.63 -16.40
N LEU A 222 -2.74 -17.65 -15.60
CA LEU A 222 -2.17 -16.38 -16.05
C LEU A 222 -0.63 -16.42 -16.14
N ILE A 223 0.00 -17.35 -15.42
CA ILE A 223 1.45 -17.53 -15.34
C ILE A 223 1.83 -18.84 -16.07
N LYS A 224 1.93 -18.79 -17.37
CA LYS A 224 2.36 -19.93 -18.19
C LYS A 224 3.81 -19.80 -18.64
#